data_0384826cb197b2e0bf5ad10b3935b079
#
_entry.id   0384826cb197b2e0bf5ad10b3935b079
#
_cell.length_a   1.000
_cell.length_b   1.000
_cell.length_c   1.000
_cell.angle_alpha   90.00
_cell.angle_beta   90.00
_cell.angle_gamma   90.00
#
_symmetry.space_group_name_H-M   'P 1'
#
loop_
_entity.id
_entity.type
_entity.pdbx_description
1 polymer ?
#
loop_
_entity_poly.entity_id
_entity_poly.type
_entity_poly.pdbx_seq_one_letter_code
_entity_poly.pdbx_strand_id
1 'polypeptide(L)'
;MGFTDANGVDLSGVTGRLIQTVDLVQGPAPQAIATDTVNGHVFVLQLESSATAPGDSGNMYLNRIDRTTGAVTGSMRLKGFGHGLSMGCQPVGADSHLWTECGPVHVTSSGVAFGKSVTRFKFVAGGVLDAAAVPQAQKFTPPGSTAGTGPSFDPTTGLLTVMYHKDGKRHFTRYDANLAATGDWTPVGTTFVMPAGEDVTPAVPSPYPLEKTLTSQGYQTLGNVLYAYHWAPYDAETYPDTVPSAFPGIAFMTSYDWTTGQRLDRQVVTGADGLERREPEGVAVEVDPATQETRLLFGFSNTVPGTTGSRDVTVCWYPTKPAVDGVKVLSPWEDLTLAAGVTAGAERPRGRLVALAGTTYLQLRGTLTCDLTEDSRIATLPHRLRPTRQTRQNVPRNNDTGRCVCRVEANIRGELWAYGAYADNAITWIDLDGVSVAWR
;
A
#
# COMPACT_ATOMS: atom_id res chain seq x y z
N MET A 1 17.22 23.08 -4.68
CA MET A 1 16.83 22.48 -5.98
C MET A 1 15.41 22.03 -5.81
N GLY A 2 14.48 22.58 -6.60
CA GLY A 2 13.09 22.12 -6.55
C GLY A 2 13.01 20.73 -7.15
N PHE A 3 12.63 19.74 -6.36
CA PHE A 3 12.27 18.44 -6.86
C PHE A 3 10.95 18.60 -7.63
N THR A 4 11.03 18.56 -8.94
CA THR A 4 9.86 18.47 -9.78
C THR A 4 9.27 17.07 -9.62
N ASP A 5 7.96 16.94 -9.71
CA ASP A 5 7.14 15.72 -9.60
C ASP A 5 7.54 14.57 -10.56
N ALA A 6 8.59 14.78 -11.35
CA ALA A 6 9.10 13.86 -12.35
C ALA A 6 9.62 12.50 -11.79
N ASN A 7 9.91 12.44 -10.49
CA ASN A 7 10.43 11.23 -9.83
C ASN A 7 9.46 10.67 -8.79
N GLY A 8 8.19 11.05 -8.81
CA GLY A 8 7.17 10.54 -7.90
C GLY A 8 6.83 9.08 -8.12
N VAL A 9 6.26 8.46 -7.10
CA VAL A 9 5.71 7.11 -7.17
C VAL A 9 4.41 7.12 -7.99
N ASP A 10 4.19 6.12 -8.84
CA ASP A 10 2.94 5.95 -9.57
C ASP A 10 1.93 5.15 -8.73
N LEU A 11 1.09 5.87 -7.99
CA LEU A 11 0.04 5.25 -7.15
C LEU A 11 -1.04 4.52 -7.94
N SER A 12 -1.14 4.76 -9.24
CA SER A 12 -2.06 4.05 -10.14
C SER A 12 -1.39 2.90 -10.88
N GLY A 13 -0.08 2.76 -10.72
CA GLY A 13 0.69 1.69 -11.31
C GLY A 13 0.30 0.33 -10.73
N VAL A 14 0.61 -0.73 -11.46
CA VAL A 14 0.44 -2.08 -10.96
C VAL A 14 1.46 -2.33 -9.86
N THR A 15 0.96 -2.74 -8.71
CA THR A 15 1.79 -3.03 -7.56
C THR A 15 2.59 -4.32 -7.76
N GLY A 16 3.88 -4.28 -7.42
CA GLY A 16 4.68 -5.49 -7.26
C GLY A 16 4.52 -6.09 -5.86
N ARG A 17 5.04 -7.29 -5.66
CA ARG A 17 5.06 -7.99 -4.37
C ARG A 17 6.50 -8.29 -3.99
N LEU A 18 6.91 -7.83 -2.81
CA LEU A 18 8.26 -8.05 -2.29
C LEU A 18 8.31 -9.30 -1.39
N ILE A 19 7.36 -9.39 -0.45
CA ILE A 19 7.24 -10.47 0.53
C ILE A 19 5.78 -10.94 0.53
N GLN A 20 5.55 -12.25 0.67
CA GLN A 20 4.21 -12.81 0.66
C GLN A 20 3.99 -13.72 1.86
N THR A 21 2.95 -13.43 2.65
CA THR A 21 2.40 -14.28 3.72
C THR A 21 3.48 -14.87 4.63
N VAL A 22 4.29 -13.98 5.22
CA VAL A 22 5.34 -14.37 6.16
C VAL A 22 4.79 -14.37 7.58
N ASP A 23 4.81 -15.52 8.22
CA ASP A 23 4.42 -15.66 9.62
C ASP A 23 5.39 -14.91 10.53
N LEU A 24 4.85 -14.11 11.43
CA LEU A 24 5.61 -13.33 12.40
C LEU A 24 5.70 -14.07 13.74
N VAL A 25 6.62 -13.63 14.61
CA VAL A 25 6.87 -14.30 15.91
C VAL A 25 5.76 -14.13 16.93
N GLN A 26 4.82 -13.20 16.70
CA GLN A 26 3.66 -12.95 17.56
C GLN A 26 2.35 -13.15 16.81
N GLY A 27 1.23 -13.30 17.53
CA GLY A 27 -0.11 -13.44 16.93
C GLY A 27 -0.71 -12.13 16.39
N PRO A 28 -0.61 -10.98 17.08
CA PRO A 28 -1.27 -9.73 16.65
C PRO A 28 -0.78 -9.21 15.30
N ALA A 29 -1.57 -8.28 14.73
CA ALA A 29 -1.25 -7.65 13.46
C ALA A 29 0.10 -6.92 13.48
N PRO A 30 0.86 -6.91 12.36
CA PRO A 30 1.95 -5.96 12.15
C PRO A 30 1.41 -4.54 12.21
N GLN A 31 2.26 -3.56 12.52
CA GLN A 31 1.87 -2.16 12.65
C GLN A 31 2.68 -1.23 11.75
N ALA A 32 3.94 -1.55 11.53
CA ALA A 32 4.83 -0.74 10.70
C ALA A 32 5.87 -1.61 10.00
N ILE A 33 6.35 -1.12 8.87
CA ILE A 33 7.43 -1.73 8.10
C ILE A 33 8.57 -0.73 7.88
N ALA A 34 9.79 -1.22 7.76
CA ALA A 34 10.96 -0.44 7.33
C ALA A 34 11.94 -1.35 6.58
N THR A 35 12.84 -0.77 5.79
CA THR A 35 13.81 -1.53 5.01
C THR A 35 15.25 -1.12 5.29
N ASP A 36 16.12 -2.11 5.30
CA ASP A 36 17.56 -1.94 5.21
C ASP A 36 18.05 -2.67 3.95
N THR A 37 18.04 -1.98 2.83
CA THR A 37 18.43 -2.56 1.54
C THR A 37 19.93 -2.76 1.42
N VAL A 38 20.73 -2.08 2.25
CA VAL A 38 22.19 -2.25 2.31
C VAL A 38 22.53 -3.64 2.85
N ASN A 39 21.82 -4.09 3.89
CA ASN A 39 22.03 -5.38 4.55
C ASN A 39 21.01 -6.45 4.13
N GLY A 40 20.10 -6.13 3.19
CA GLY A 40 19.13 -7.08 2.65
C GLY A 40 17.99 -7.46 3.60
N HIS A 41 17.54 -6.50 4.43
CA HIS A 41 16.51 -6.76 5.44
C HIS A 41 15.23 -5.95 5.25
N VAL A 42 14.11 -6.59 5.58
CA VAL A 42 12.83 -5.92 5.87
C VAL A 42 12.55 -6.10 7.35
N PHE A 43 12.18 -5.02 8.01
CA PHE A 43 11.76 -5.02 9.40
C PHE A 43 10.26 -4.83 9.50
N VAL A 44 9.61 -5.62 10.35
CA VAL A 44 8.18 -5.56 10.63
C VAL A 44 7.98 -5.42 12.12
N LEU A 45 7.35 -4.33 12.53
CA LEU A 45 6.99 -4.07 13.92
C LEU A 45 5.60 -4.64 14.20
N GLN A 46 5.44 -5.33 15.32
CA GLN A 46 4.25 -6.07 15.69
C GLN A 46 3.96 -5.90 17.18
N LEU A 47 2.70 -5.82 17.59
CA LEU A 47 2.31 -5.81 18.98
C LEU A 47 2.61 -7.16 19.65
N GLU A 48 2.91 -7.14 20.94
CA GLU A 48 3.06 -8.36 21.74
C GLU A 48 1.69 -8.98 22.07
N SER A 49 1.56 -10.30 21.98
CA SER A 49 0.31 -11.01 22.25
C SER A 49 -0.22 -10.84 23.67
N SER A 50 0.65 -10.56 24.64
CA SER A 50 0.32 -10.33 26.05
C SER A 50 0.05 -8.85 26.37
N ALA A 51 0.10 -7.94 25.39
CA ALA A 51 -0.01 -6.49 25.59
C ALA A 51 -1.38 -6.01 26.13
N THR A 52 -2.27 -6.93 26.47
CA THR A 52 -3.58 -6.64 27.08
C THR A 52 -3.54 -6.49 28.59
N ALA A 53 -2.43 -6.86 29.25
CA ALA A 53 -2.26 -6.66 30.69
C ALA A 53 -1.86 -5.21 30.99
N PRO A 54 -2.33 -4.59 32.11
CA PRO A 54 -2.06 -3.18 32.43
C PRO A 54 -0.57 -2.80 32.52
N GLY A 55 0.34 -3.73 32.69
CA GLY A 55 1.78 -3.48 32.72
C GLY A 55 2.51 -3.70 31.38
N ASP A 56 1.83 -4.27 30.39
CA ASP A 56 2.40 -4.67 29.11
C ASP A 56 1.95 -3.79 27.95
N SER A 57 1.15 -2.77 28.22
CA SER A 57 0.74 -1.79 27.21
C SER A 57 1.94 -1.12 26.56
N GLY A 58 2.03 -1.22 25.23
CA GLY A 58 3.14 -0.66 24.47
C GLY A 58 4.34 -1.60 24.28
N ASN A 59 4.20 -2.89 24.62
CA ASN A 59 5.20 -3.88 24.25
C ASN A 59 5.03 -4.32 22.80
N MET A 60 6.15 -4.47 22.11
CA MET A 60 6.21 -4.81 20.69
C MET A 60 7.30 -5.83 20.40
N TYR A 61 7.19 -6.48 19.25
CA TYR A 61 8.24 -7.29 18.66
C TYR A 61 8.64 -6.72 17.30
N LEU A 62 9.94 -6.61 17.10
CA LEU A 62 10.54 -6.23 15.83
C LEU A 62 11.04 -7.50 15.16
N ASN A 63 10.45 -7.86 14.03
CA ASN A 63 10.83 -9.02 13.22
C ASN A 63 11.78 -8.57 12.12
N ARG A 64 12.90 -9.24 11.94
CA ARG A 64 13.82 -9.07 10.82
C ARG A 64 13.58 -10.18 9.81
N ILE A 65 13.27 -9.81 8.59
CA ILE A 65 12.98 -10.70 7.47
C ILE A 65 14.08 -10.54 6.42
N ASP A 66 14.62 -11.64 5.91
CA ASP A 66 15.50 -11.61 4.74
C ASP A 66 14.69 -11.17 3.52
N ARG A 67 15.12 -10.10 2.88
CA ARG A 67 14.40 -9.45 1.77
C ARG A 67 14.25 -10.37 0.54
N THR A 68 15.20 -11.27 0.33
CA THR A 68 15.24 -12.15 -0.84
C THR A 68 14.44 -13.42 -0.65
N THR A 69 14.54 -14.01 0.52
CA THR A 69 13.91 -15.32 0.80
C THR A 69 12.57 -15.21 1.51
N GLY A 70 12.25 -14.05 2.12
CA GLY A 70 11.08 -13.87 2.98
C GLY A 70 11.21 -14.56 4.35
N ALA A 71 12.35 -15.16 4.66
CA ALA A 71 12.52 -15.86 5.93
C ALA A 71 12.71 -14.90 7.11
N VAL A 72 12.04 -15.14 8.25
CA VAL A 72 12.31 -14.44 9.51
C VAL A 72 13.65 -14.90 10.04
N THR A 73 14.62 -13.98 10.09
CA THR A 73 16.03 -14.27 10.48
C THR A 73 16.36 -13.81 11.90
N GLY A 74 15.40 -13.25 12.61
CA GLY A 74 15.54 -12.87 14.01
C GLY A 74 14.43 -11.93 14.45
N SER A 75 14.31 -11.79 15.76
CA SER A 75 13.38 -10.85 16.39
C SER A 75 14.01 -10.16 17.57
N MET A 76 13.46 -9.00 17.95
CA MET A 76 13.87 -8.22 19.12
C MET A 76 12.62 -7.74 19.86
N ARG A 77 12.58 -7.91 21.17
CA ARG A 77 11.47 -7.44 22.00
C ARG A 77 11.70 -6.00 22.44
N LEU A 78 10.68 -5.16 22.29
CA LEU A 78 10.67 -3.76 22.72
C LEU A 78 9.61 -3.59 23.82
N LYS A 79 10.04 -3.23 25.04
CA LYS A 79 9.17 -3.08 26.20
C LYS A 79 8.84 -1.61 26.45
N GLY A 80 7.54 -1.27 26.55
CA GLY A 80 7.09 0.09 26.87
C GLY A 80 7.43 1.11 25.79
N PHE A 81 7.39 0.73 24.52
CA PHE A 81 7.67 1.64 23.40
C PHE A 81 6.43 2.36 22.89
N GLY A 82 5.33 1.66 22.62
CA GLY A 82 4.10 2.27 22.12
C GLY A 82 3.26 1.34 21.26
N HIS A 83 2.59 1.87 20.24
CA HIS A 83 1.73 1.14 19.32
C HIS A 83 2.44 0.71 18.03
N GLY A 84 3.43 1.49 17.59
CA GLY A 84 4.12 1.23 16.34
C GLY A 84 3.50 1.96 15.13
N LEU A 85 3.05 3.20 15.30
CA LEU A 85 2.39 3.98 14.26
C LEU A 85 3.19 4.14 12.98
N SER A 86 4.52 4.12 13.09
CA SER A 86 5.45 4.19 11.98
C SER A 86 6.84 3.83 12.47
N MET A 87 7.74 3.46 11.57
CA MET A 87 9.11 3.09 11.87
C MET A 87 10.05 3.50 10.74
N GLY A 88 11.27 3.96 11.07
CA GLY A 88 12.34 4.19 10.12
C GLY A 88 13.49 3.22 10.34
N CYS A 89 14.24 2.87 9.29
CA CYS A 89 15.48 2.12 9.40
C CYS A 89 16.62 2.87 8.69
N GLN A 90 17.69 3.09 9.42
CA GLN A 90 18.91 3.73 8.94
C GLN A 90 20.05 2.72 9.00
N PRO A 91 20.57 2.22 7.87
CA PRO A 91 21.73 1.35 7.85
C PRO A 91 22.99 2.12 8.27
N VAL A 92 23.83 1.48 9.07
CA VAL A 92 25.17 1.99 9.45
C VAL A 92 26.18 0.86 9.34
N GLY A 93 26.86 0.78 8.21
CA GLY A 93 27.69 -0.38 7.88
C GLY A 93 26.87 -1.66 7.84
N ALA A 94 27.28 -2.68 8.59
CA ALA A 94 26.57 -3.96 8.71
C ALA A 94 25.41 -3.93 9.74
N ASP A 95 25.17 -2.81 10.38
CA ASP A 95 24.17 -2.69 11.44
C ASP A 95 22.92 -1.95 10.95
N SER A 96 21.76 -2.48 11.30
CA SER A 96 20.48 -1.81 11.10
C SER A 96 20.11 -1.03 12.36
N HIS A 97 19.95 0.28 12.24
CA HIS A 97 19.46 1.13 13.32
C HIS A 97 18.02 1.54 13.05
N LEU A 98 17.16 1.26 14.01
CA LEU A 98 15.73 1.52 13.91
C LEU A 98 15.37 2.79 14.66
N TRP A 99 14.43 3.55 14.10
CA TRP A 99 13.76 4.67 14.72
C TRP A 99 12.31 4.26 14.99
N THR A 100 11.83 4.41 16.22
CA THR A 100 10.42 4.19 16.56
C THR A 100 9.98 5.09 17.72
N GLU A 101 8.68 5.13 17.96
CA GLU A 101 8.15 5.80 19.16
C GLU A 101 8.63 5.13 20.45
N CYS A 102 8.64 5.88 21.53
CA CYS A 102 8.90 5.37 22.88
C CYS A 102 8.23 6.24 23.96
N GLY A 103 8.17 5.70 25.18
CA GLY A 103 7.59 6.40 26.31
C GLY A 103 6.09 6.63 26.17
N PRO A 104 5.26 5.58 26.23
CA PRO A 104 3.81 5.69 26.09
C PRO A 104 3.23 6.54 27.22
N VAL A 105 2.46 7.56 26.84
CA VAL A 105 1.81 8.51 27.79
C VAL A 105 0.29 8.53 27.63
N HIS A 106 -0.22 7.95 26.55
CA HIS A 106 -1.64 7.83 26.28
C HIS A 106 -2.00 6.37 26.13
N VAL A 107 -2.88 5.89 26.99
CA VAL A 107 -3.44 4.55 26.91
C VAL A 107 -4.93 4.70 26.72
N THR A 108 -5.46 4.16 25.60
CA THR A 108 -6.90 4.18 25.31
C THR A 108 -7.66 3.27 26.29
N SER A 109 -8.98 3.39 26.31
CA SER A 109 -9.84 2.47 27.07
C SER A 109 -9.72 1.00 26.62
N SER A 110 -9.27 0.78 25.39
CA SER A 110 -8.95 -0.55 24.85
C SER A 110 -7.53 -1.05 25.19
N GLY A 111 -6.75 -0.29 25.95
CA GLY A 111 -5.39 -0.66 26.34
C GLY A 111 -4.30 -0.33 25.31
N VAL A 112 -4.64 0.35 24.22
CA VAL A 112 -3.65 0.76 23.21
C VAL A 112 -2.82 1.92 23.75
N ALA A 113 -1.49 1.76 23.74
CA ALA A 113 -0.53 2.74 24.24
C ALA A 113 0.16 3.47 23.08
N PHE A 114 0.24 4.79 23.14
CA PHE A 114 0.91 5.63 22.15
C PHE A 114 2.10 6.35 22.76
N GLY A 115 3.24 6.28 22.09
CA GLY A 115 4.46 6.97 22.50
C GLY A 115 4.40 8.48 22.27
N LYS A 116 5.13 9.23 23.10
CA LYS A 116 5.25 10.69 23.01
C LYS A 116 6.59 11.12 22.41
N SER A 117 7.58 10.24 22.44
CA SER A 117 8.94 10.51 22.04
C SER A 117 9.38 9.53 20.97
N VAL A 118 10.47 9.86 20.28
CA VAL A 118 11.16 8.99 19.32
C VAL A 118 12.53 8.61 19.91
N THR A 119 12.98 7.39 19.65
CA THR A 119 14.34 6.95 19.97
C THR A 119 14.93 6.13 18.82
N ARG A 120 16.27 6.05 18.80
CA ARG A 120 17.04 5.22 17.87
C ARG A 120 17.77 4.12 18.64
N PHE A 121 17.77 2.92 18.08
CA PHE A 121 18.50 1.78 18.63
C PHE A 121 18.98 0.84 17.53
N LYS A 122 20.02 0.06 17.83
CA LYS A 122 20.51 -1.00 16.97
C LYS A 122 19.65 -2.24 17.11
N PHE A 123 19.30 -2.91 16.01
CA PHE A 123 18.68 -4.22 16.05
C PHE A 123 19.66 -5.28 16.59
N VAL A 124 19.21 -6.09 17.53
CA VAL A 124 19.94 -7.22 18.07
C VAL A 124 19.02 -8.43 18.09
N ALA A 125 19.31 -9.45 17.29
CA ALA A 125 18.51 -10.67 17.23
C ALA A 125 18.49 -11.38 18.62
N GLY A 126 17.31 -11.74 19.10
CA GLY A 126 17.09 -12.26 20.45
C GLY A 126 17.17 -11.22 21.56
N GLY A 127 17.44 -9.97 21.23
CA GLY A 127 17.59 -8.88 22.21
C GLY A 127 16.26 -8.44 22.83
N VAL A 128 16.37 -7.81 23.99
CA VAL A 128 15.28 -7.12 24.68
C VAL A 128 15.73 -5.69 24.97
N LEU A 129 14.94 -4.71 24.57
CA LEU A 129 15.17 -3.30 24.91
C LEU A 129 13.97 -2.78 25.70
N ASP A 130 14.23 -2.26 26.88
CA ASP A 130 13.23 -1.61 27.72
C ASP A 130 13.32 -0.10 27.52
N ALA A 131 12.21 0.54 27.16
CA ALA A 131 12.16 1.99 27.00
C ALA A 131 12.57 2.75 28.26
N ALA A 132 12.35 2.17 29.45
CA ALA A 132 12.81 2.77 30.71
C ALA A 132 14.34 2.79 30.84
N ALA A 133 15.02 1.82 30.21
CA ALA A 133 16.48 1.75 30.20
C ALA A 133 17.14 2.65 29.13
N VAL A 134 16.37 3.15 28.15
CA VAL A 134 16.88 4.10 27.16
C VAL A 134 17.16 5.44 27.84
N PRO A 135 18.39 5.98 27.78
CA PRO A 135 18.72 7.27 28.38
C PRO A 135 17.82 8.40 27.86
N GLN A 136 17.43 9.33 28.76
CA GLN A 136 16.56 10.45 28.38
C GLN A 136 17.17 11.31 27.26
N ALA A 137 18.49 11.45 27.23
CA ALA A 137 19.19 12.18 26.17
C ALA A 137 19.08 11.55 24.78
N GLN A 138 18.67 10.26 24.70
CA GLN A 138 18.43 9.56 23.43
C GLN A 138 16.94 9.52 23.05
N LYS A 139 16.08 10.19 23.83
CA LYS A 139 14.66 10.32 23.56
C LYS A 139 14.35 11.74 23.12
N PHE A 140 13.80 11.87 21.94
CA PHE A 140 13.36 13.16 21.43
C PHE A 140 11.83 13.27 21.49
N THR A 141 11.35 14.33 22.11
CA THR A 141 9.92 14.68 22.11
C THR A 141 9.72 15.91 21.25
N PRO A 142 8.99 15.82 20.11
CA PRO A 142 8.70 16.99 19.28
C PRO A 142 8.02 18.11 20.09
N PRO A 143 8.38 19.38 19.88
CA PRO A 143 7.79 20.48 20.64
C PRO A 143 6.27 20.56 20.50
N GLY A 144 5.57 20.49 21.65
CA GLY A 144 4.10 20.50 21.71
C GLY A 144 3.44 19.16 21.39
N SER A 145 4.20 18.08 21.20
CA SER A 145 3.64 16.74 21.03
C SER A 145 2.83 16.31 22.25
N THR A 146 1.63 15.77 21.99
CA THR A 146 0.75 15.22 23.05
C THR A 146 0.92 13.71 23.19
N ALA A 147 0.86 12.97 22.09
CA ALA A 147 1.05 11.53 21.98
C ALA A 147 1.10 11.11 20.52
N GLY A 148 1.31 9.83 20.23
CA GLY A 148 1.23 9.28 18.89
C GLY A 148 2.33 9.80 17.98
N THR A 149 3.59 9.71 18.41
CA THR A 149 4.74 9.99 17.56
C THR A 149 5.05 8.79 16.69
N GLY A 150 5.41 9.06 15.43
CA GLY A 150 5.82 8.02 14.49
C GLY A 150 6.93 8.54 13.59
N PRO A 151 8.14 7.93 13.59
CA PRO A 151 9.22 8.30 12.68
C PRO A 151 9.13 7.53 11.36
N SER A 152 9.57 8.13 10.26
CA SER A 152 9.86 7.45 9.00
C SER A 152 11.18 7.94 8.42
N PHE A 153 11.93 7.08 7.74
CA PHE A 153 13.24 7.40 7.18
C PHE A 153 13.20 7.34 5.65
N ASP A 154 13.65 8.40 5.01
CA ASP A 154 13.82 8.47 3.55
C ASP A 154 15.29 8.18 3.19
N PRO A 155 15.62 7.00 2.66
CA PRO A 155 16.99 6.65 2.32
C PRO A 155 17.55 7.45 1.13
N THR A 156 16.72 8.11 0.34
CA THR A 156 17.15 8.89 -0.83
C THR A 156 17.64 10.27 -0.45
N THR A 157 17.15 10.81 0.67
CA THR A 157 17.52 12.14 1.17
C THR A 157 18.31 12.12 2.48
N GLY A 158 18.29 10.99 3.20
CA GLY A 158 18.86 10.89 4.54
C GLY A 158 18.03 11.61 5.61
N LEU A 159 16.77 11.98 5.30
CA LEU A 159 15.90 12.69 6.22
C LEU A 159 15.04 11.71 7.04
N LEU A 160 14.96 12.02 8.32
CA LEU A 160 14.00 11.41 9.26
C LEU A 160 12.79 12.35 9.38
N THR A 161 11.63 11.88 9.03
CA THR A 161 10.37 12.59 9.29
C THR A 161 9.75 12.06 10.56
N VAL A 162 9.35 12.94 11.46
CA VAL A 162 8.62 12.58 12.69
C VAL A 162 7.22 13.16 12.62
N MET A 163 6.23 12.28 12.64
CA MET A 163 4.81 12.62 12.83
C MET A 163 4.51 12.75 14.32
N TYR A 164 3.68 13.71 14.71
CA TYR A 164 3.20 13.87 16.07
C TYR A 164 1.87 14.65 16.09
N HIS A 165 1.09 14.47 17.16
CA HIS A 165 -0.14 15.23 17.37
C HIS A 165 0.15 16.50 18.18
N LYS A 166 -0.33 17.63 17.66
CA LYS A 166 -0.29 18.94 18.31
C LYS A 166 -1.52 19.73 17.92
N ASP A 167 -2.16 20.38 18.89
CA ASP A 167 -3.34 21.24 18.67
C ASP A 167 -4.46 20.53 17.88
N GLY A 168 -4.67 19.23 18.14
CA GLY A 168 -5.68 18.40 17.48
C GLY A 168 -5.38 18.02 16.02
N LYS A 169 -4.17 18.30 15.53
CA LYS A 169 -3.74 18.00 14.16
C LYS A 169 -2.49 17.13 14.13
N ARG A 170 -2.30 16.41 13.03
CA ARG A 170 -1.04 15.72 12.74
C ARG A 170 -0.04 16.69 12.11
N HIS A 171 1.12 16.79 12.73
CA HIS A 171 2.28 17.55 12.28
C HIS A 171 3.37 16.58 11.86
N PHE A 172 4.12 16.95 10.83
CA PHE A 172 5.23 16.16 10.31
C PHE A 172 6.42 17.10 10.17
N THR A 173 7.50 16.81 10.89
CA THR A 173 8.72 17.62 10.86
C THR A 173 9.89 16.76 10.42
N ARG A 174 10.71 17.29 9.54
CA ARG A 174 11.93 16.63 9.02
C ARG A 174 13.15 17.01 9.80
N TYR A 175 14.07 16.07 9.94
CA TYR A 175 15.35 16.20 10.58
C TYR A 175 16.41 15.47 9.75
N ASP A 176 17.66 15.93 9.78
CA ASP A 176 18.78 15.12 9.29
C ASP A 176 18.96 13.92 10.23
N ALA A 177 18.87 12.70 9.70
CA ALA A 177 18.91 11.49 10.53
C ALA A 177 20.27 11.27 11.19
N ASN A 178 21.38 11.73 10.58
CA ASN A 178 22.71 11.61 11.18
C ASN A 178 22.88 12.61 12.33
N LEU A 179 22.41 13.83 12.17
CA LEU A 179 22.42 14.84 13.23
C LEU A 179 21.49 14.44 14.38
N ALA A 180 20.27 13.98 14.07
CA ALA A 180 19.32 13.47 15.05
C ALA A 180 19.89 12.29 15.86
N ALA A 181 20.66 11.42 15.22
CA ALA A 181 21.34 10.30 15.88
C ALA A 181 22.39 10.75 16.93
N THR A 182 22.90 11.98 16.84
CA THR A 182 23.84 12.58 17.79
C THR A 182 23.16 13.55 18.76
N GLY A 183 21.83 13.70 18.68
CA GLY A 183 21.04 14.57 19.56
C GLY A 183 20.75 15.95 19.02
N ASP A 184 21.16 16.27 17.79
CA ASP A 184 20.79 17.52 17.11
C ASP A 184 19.48 17.33 16.34
N TRP A 185 18.41 17.86 16.89
CA TRP A 185 17.07 17.84 16.34
C TRP A 185 16.67 19.19 15.71
N THR A 186 17.60 19.82 15.01
CA THR A 186 17.30 21.04 14.23
C THR A 186 16.41 20.68 13.05
N PRO A 187 15.19 21.29 12.94
CA PRO A 187 14.28 21.00 11.84
C PRO A 187 14.87 21.37 10.47
N VAL A 188 14.64 20.51 9.48
CA VAL A 188 14.99 20.77 8.09
C VAL A 188 13.77 21.25 7.32
N GLY A 189 13.77 22.53 6.97
CA GLY A 189 12.64 23.17 6.27
C GLY A 189 11.43 23.41 7.15
N THR A 190 10.23 23.47 6.52
CA THR A 190 8.97 23.76 7.20
C THR A 190 8.31 22.48 7.69
N THR A 191 7.58 22.56 8.81
CA THR A 191 6.70 21.48 9.27
C THR A 191 5.48 21.39 8.36
N PHE A 192 5.19 20.19 7.88
CA PHE A 192 3.94 19.91 7.19
C PHE A 192 2.83 19.67 8.23
N VAL A 193 1.69 20.31 8.04
CA VAL A 193 0.50 20.08 8.87
C VAL A 193 -0.58 19.47 7.99
N MET A 194 -1.12 18.34 8.40
CA MET A 194 -2.17 17.68 7.63
C MET A 194 -3.36 18.64 7.42
N PRO A 195 -3.80 18.85 6.17
CA PRO A 195 -4.91 19.76 5.89
C PRO A 195 -6.21 19.34 6.59
N ALA A 196 -7.03 20.32 6.95
CA ALA A 196 -8.35 20.07 7.53
C ALA A 196 -9.22 19.23 6.57
N GLY A 197 -9.93 18.24 7.10
CA GLY A 197 -10.73 17.29 6.32
C GLY A 197 -9.95 16.12 5.74
N GLU A 198 -8.61 16.21 5.68
CA GLU A 198 -7.74 15.12 5.26
C GLU A 198 -7.23 14.30 6.45
N ASP A 199 -7.27 14.88 7.65
CA ASP A 199 -6.68 14.30 8.86
C ASP A 199 -7.59 13.24 9.51
N VAL A 200 -8.90 13.42 9.43
CA VAL A 200 -9.89 12.59 10.16
C VAL A 200 -10.82 11.86 9.21
N THR A 201 -11.24 12.52 8.14
CA THR A 201 -12.19 11.97 7.18
C THR A 201 -11.81 12.43 5.78
N PRO A 202 -10.74 11.86 5.19
CA PRO A 202 -10.39 12.23 3.82
C PRO A 202 -11.53 11.84 2.88
N ALA A 203 -11.87 12.73 1.93
CA ALA A 203 -12.87 12.43 0.92
C ALA A 203 -12.48 11.16 0.15
N VAL A 204 -13.38 10.19 0.13
CA VAL A 204 -13.17 8.91 -0.56
C VAL A 204 -13.45 9.11 -2.04
N PRO A 205 -12.58 8.62 -2.97
CA PRO A 205 -12.85 8.72 -4.40
C PRO A 205 -14.15 7.99 -4.78
N SER A 206 -14.95 8.60 -5.67
CA SER A 206 -16.00 7.86 -6.36
C SER A 206 -15.39 6.64 -7.08
N PRO A 207 -15.99 5.44 -7.04
CA PRO A 207 -17.38 5.14 -6.70
C PRO A 207 -17.61 4.67 -5.25
N TYR A 208 -16.71 4.96 -4.34
CA TYR A 208 -16.80 4.54 -2.94
C TYR A 208 -17.28 5.72 -2.07
N PRO A 209 -18.56 6.07 -2.03
CA PRO A 209 -19.09 7.16 -1.24
C PRO A 209 -19.16 6.74 0.23
N LEU A 210 -17.98 6.62 0.87
CA LEU A 210 -17.91 6.31 2.29
C LEU A 210 -17.91 7.62 3.09
N GLU A 211 -18.96 7.89 3.80
CA GLU A 211 -19.00 8.86 4.89
C GLU A 211 -18.34 8.27 6.16
N LYS A 212 -17.29 7.47 6.00
CA LYS A 212 -16.62 6.80 7.12
C LYS A 212 -15.27 7.42 7.40
N THR A 213 -14.98 7.57 8.69
CA THR A 213 -13.66 7.98 9.16
C THR A 213 -12.61 6.97 8.72
N LEU A 214 -11.59 7.42 8.00
CA LEU A 214 -10.46 6.59 7.63
C LEU A 214 -9.46 6.53 8.79
N THR A 215 -9.03 5.31 9.12
CA THR A 215 -7.96 5.09 10.09
C THR A 215 -6.61 5.24 9.40
N SER A 216 -5.69 5.99 10.01
CA SER A 216 -4.31 6.08 9.53
C SER A 216 -3.56 4.78 9.83
N GLN A 217 -2.93 4.21 8.81
CA GLN A 217 -2.19 2.95 8.87
C GLN A 217 -0.70 3.10 8.54
N GLY A 218 -0.22 4.33 8.62
CA GLY A 218 1.16 4.68 8.40
C GLY A 218 1.34 5.83 7.41
N TYR A 219 2.58 6.25 7.30
CA TYR A 219 2.99 7.29 6.35
C TYR A 219 4.47 7.12 5.99
N GLN A 220 4.86 7.72 4.87
CA GLN A 220 6.25 7.79 4.45
C GLN A 220 6.51 9.08 3.68
N THR A 221 7.70 9.63 3.81
CA THR A 221 8.16 10.73 2.95
C THR A 221 9.16 10.22 1.92
N LEU A 222 9.05 10.72 0.69
CA LEU A 222 10.01 10.50 -0.37
C LEU A 222 10.27 11.84 -1.06
N GLY A 223 11.48 12.36 -0.91
CA GLY A 223 11.80 13.71 -1.40
C GLY A 223 10.82 14.75 -0.85
N ASN A 224 10.11 15.46 -1.70
CA ASN A 224 9.14 16.51 -1.31
C ASN A 224 7.69 16.03 -1.28
N VAL A 225 7.45 14.73 -1.22
CA VAL A 225 6.10 14.15 -1.18
C VAL A 225 5.89 13.40 0.13
N LEU A 226 4.76 13.62 0.77
CA LEU A 226 4.24 12.82 1.89
C LEU A 226 3.21 11.83 1.35
N TYR A 227 3.41 10.55 1.59
CA TYR A 227 2.47 9.47 1.31
C TYR A 227 1.79 9.04 2.60
N ALA A 228 0.47 9.07 2.64
CA ALA A 228 -0.33 8.66 3.80
C ALA A 228 -1.18 7.45 3.43
N TYR A 229 -1.12 6.41 4.26
CA TYR A 229 -1.83 5.15 4.11
C TYR A 229 -3.02 5.13 5.05
N HIS A 230 -4.21 4.92 4.49
CA HIS A 230 -5.46 4.97 5.23
C HIS A 230 -6.32 3.73 4.95
N TRP A 231 -7.17 3.40 5.89
CA TRP A 231 -8.08 2.29 5.80
C TRP A 231 -9.45 2.60 6.37
N ALA A 232 -10.49 2.02 5.78
CA ALA A 232 -11.83 1.97 6.35
C ALA A 232 -12.35 0.53 6.30
N PRO A 233 -12.99 0.05 7.38
CA PRO A 233 -13.61 -1.26 7.37
C PRO A 233 -14.70 -1.34 6.31
N TYR A 234 -14.88 -2.52 5.78
CA TYR A 234 -15.94 -2.82 4.83
C TYR A 234 -17.30 -2.88 5.54
N ASP A 235 -18.29 -2.35 4.86
CA ASP A 235 -19.67 -2.41 5.31
C ASP A 235 -20.51 -3.14 4.22
N ALA A 236 -20.85 -4.37 4.51
CA ALA A 236 -21.66 -5.20 3.60
C ALA A 236 -23.08 -4.62 3.39
N GLU A 237 -23.60 -3.82 4.33
CA GLU A 237 -24.89 -3.16 4.17
C GLU A 237 -24.82 -2.04 3.13
N THR A 238 -23.70 -1.30 3.11
CA THR A 238 -23.48 -0.21 2.16
C THR A 238 -23.05 -0.72 0.77
N TYR A 239 -22.44 -1.91 0.68
CA TYR A 239 -21.86 -2.47 -0.56
C TYR A 239 -22.12 -3.96 -0.73
N PRO A 240 -23.39 -4.42 -0.73
CA PRO A 240 -23.70 -5.85 -0.76
C PRO A 240 -23.20 -6.58 -2.01
N ASP A 241 -23.08 -5.87 -3.13
CA ASP A 241 -22.81 -6.48 -4.45
C ASP A 241 -21.42 -6.19 -5.02
N THR A 242 -20.59 -5.37 -4.34
CA THR A 242 -19.41 -4.77 -4.99
C THR A 242 -18.10 -5.39 -4.60
N VAL A 243 -18.06 -6.24 -3.58
CA VAL A 243 -16.81 -6.74 -3.05
C VAL A 243 -16.91 -8.21 -2.69
N PRO A 244 -15.91 -8.99 -3.08
CA PRO A 244 -15.74 -10.34 -2.56
C PRO A 244 -15.77 -10.31 -1.03
N SER A 245 -16.40 -11.30 -0.40
CA SER A 245 -16.42 -11.50 1.04
C SER A 245 -15.03 -11.53 1.71
N ALA A 246 -13.98 -11.51 0.89
CA ALA A 246 -12.57 -11.48 1.24
C ALA A 246 -11.97 -10.09 1.46
N PHE A 247 -12.72 -8.99 1.29
CA PHE A 247 -12.19 -7.62 1.49
C PHE A 247 -12.81 -6.97 2.73
N PRO A 248 -12.22 -7.14 3.91
CA PRO A 248 -12.77 -6.58 5.15
C PRO A 248 -12.63 -5.04 5.24
N GLY A 249 -12.01 -4.40 4.26
CA GLY A 249 -11.85 -2.95 4.22
C GLY A 249 -11.27 -2.41 2.92
N ILE A 250 -11.31 -1.09 2.78
CA ILE A 250 -10.73 -0.35 1.65
C ILE A 250 -9.49 0.38 2.12
N ALA A 251 -8.38 0.17 1.44
CA ALA A 251 -7.13 0.87 1.68
C ALA A 251 -6.91 1.97 0.63
N PHE A 252 -6.43 3.13 1.07
CA PHE A 252 -6.09 4.27 0.22
C PHE A 252 -4.65 4.69 0.45
N MET A 253 -3.94 4.98 -0.64
CA MET A 253 -2.68 5.70 -0.60
C MET A 253 -2.92 7.12 -1.13
N THR A 254 -2.55 8.12 -0.34
CA THR A 254 -2.71 9.53 -0.69
C THR A 254 -1.35 10.21 -0.69
N SER A 255 -1.04 10.98 -1.71
CA SER A 255 0.18 11.79 -1.79
C SER A 255 -0.13 13.28 -1.65
N TYR A 256 0.75 13.98 -0.92
CA TYR A 256 0.68 15.41 -0.68
C TYR A 256 2.02 16.07 -1.02
N ASP A 257 1.96 17.22 -1.67
CA ASP A 257 3.14 18.08 -1.82
C ASP A 257 3.50 18.68 -0.46
N TRP A 258 4.74 18.44 -0.04
CA TRP A 258 5.23 18.90 1.26
C TRP A 258 5.24 20.42 1.43
N THR A 259 5.55 21.15 0.34
CA THR A 259 5.70 22.61 0.39
C THR A 259 4.36 23.33 0.43
N THR A 260 3.41 22.86 -0.39
CA THR A 260 2.11 23.53 -0.54
C THR A 260 1.02 22.94 0.35
N GLY A 261 1.20 21.73 0.86
CA GLY A 261 0.19 20.98 1.58
C GLY A 261 -0.93 20.44 0.69
N GLN A 262 -0.86 20.64 -0.62
CA GLN A 262 -1.88 20.19 -1.54
C GLN A 262 -1.83 18.68 -1.74
N ARG A 263 -3.00 18.06 -1.81
CA ARG A 263 -3.14 16.67 -2.24
C ARG A 263 -2.82 16.55 -3.73
N LEU A 264 -1.83 15.73 -4.06
CA LEU A 264 -1.40 15.46 -5.44
C LEU A 264 -2.23 14.34 -6.06
N ASP A 265 -2.41 13.23 -5.32
CA ASP A 265 -3.16 12.06 -5.81
C ASP A 265 -3.75 11.28 -4.62
N ARG A 266 -4.79 10.49 -4.91
CA ARG A 266 -5.36 9.51 -3.97
C ARG A 266 -5.87 8.32 -4.76
N GLN A 267 -5.35 7.14 -4.47
CA GLN A 267 -5.72 5.92 -5.16
C GLN A 267 -6.14 4.83 -4.17
N VAL A 268 -7.09 3.99 -4.61
CA VAL A 268 -7.38 2.73 -3.93
C VAL A 268 -6.20 1.80 -4.10
N VAL A 269 -5.74 1.21 -3.02
CA VAL A 269 -4.65 0.23 -3.05
C VAL A 269 -5.20 -1.11 -3.53
N THR A 270 -4.77 -1.57 -4.68
CA THR A 270 -5.23 -2.82 -5.31
C THR A 270 -4.26 -3.99 -5.18
N GLY A 271 -3.14 -3.81 -4.49
CA GLY A 271 -2.13 -4.85 -4.27
C GLY A 271 -2.63 -6.02 -3.41
N ALA A 272 -1.95 -7.17 -3.51
CA ALA A 272 -2.18 -8.36 -2.71
C ALA A 272 -3.64 -8.88 -2.76
N ASP A 273 -4.20 -8.91 -3.97
CA ASP A 273 -5.46 -9.60 -4.23
C ASP A 273 -5.34 -11.09 -3.88
N GLY A 274 -6.38 -11.67 -3.38
CA GLY A 274 -6.40 -13.06 -2.92
C GLY A 274 -5.99 -13.27 -1.45
N LEU A 275 -5.62 -12.22 -0.71
CA LEU A 275 -5.55 -12.31 0.75
C LEU A 275 -6.97 -12.31 1.33
N GLU A 276 -7.22 -13.20 2.27
CA GLU A 276 -8.52 -13.31 2.95
C GLU A 276 -8.83 -12.06 3.78
N ARG A 277 -7.82 -11.50 4.44
CA ARG A 277 -7.88 -10.24 5.18
C ARG A 277 -6.78 -9.32 4.67
N ARG A 278 -7.15 -8.14 4.19
CA ARG A 278 -6.23 -7.14 3.66
C ARG A 278 -6.24 -5.89 4.54
N GLU A 279 -5.93 -6.05 5.81
CA GLU A 279 -5.77 -4.91 6.70
C GLU A 279 -4.43 -4.22 6.37
N PRO A 280 -4.44 -2.94 5.95
CA PRO A 280 -3.21 -2.24 5.60
C PRO A 280 -2.38 -1.95 6.85
N GLU A 281 -1.05 -2.09 6.73
CA GLU A 281 -0.13 -1.96 7.87
C GLU A 281 1.25 -1.49 7.41
N GLY A 282 1.54 -0.23 7.70
CA GLY A 282 2.85 0.36 7.50
C GLY A 282 3.21 0.71 6.05
N VAL A 283 4.07 1.71 5.91
CA VAL A 283 4.62 2.22 4.65
C VAL A 283 6.11 2.46 4.83
N ALA A 284 6.91 2.16 3.79
CA ALA A 284 8.35 2.42 3.77
C ALA A 284 8.81 2.81 2.36
N VAL A 285 10.03 3.35 2.25
CA VAL A 285 10.72 3.55 0.98
C VAL A 285 11.92 2.63 0.91
N GLU A 286 12.13 2.02 -0.24
CA GLU A 286 13.38 1.35 -0.55
C GLU A 286 14.00 1.88 -1.85
N VAL A 287 15.32 1.76 -1.96
CA VAL A 287 16.04 1.78 -3.23
C VAL A 287 16.40 0.35 -3.54
N ASP A 288 15.81 -0.24 -4.57
CA ASP A 288 16.07 -1.63 -4.96
C ASP A 288 17.54 -1.81 -5.31
N PRO A 289 18.29 -2.70 -4.63
CA PRO A 289 19.74 -2.81 -4.82
C PRO A 289 20.12 -3.34 -6.21
N ALA A 290 19.25 -4.08 -6.88
CA ALA A 290 19.52 -4.65 -8.20
C ALA A 290 19.23 -3.67 -9.33
N THR A 291 18.16 -2.90 -9.23
CA THR A 291 17.69 -2.01 -10.29
C THR A 291 17.96 -0.53 -10.00
N GLN A 292 18.32 -0.17 -8.76
CA GLN A 292 18.42 1.20 -8.25
C GLN A 292 17.10 1.99 -8.38
N GLU A 293 15.99 1.28 -8.58
CA GLU A 293 14.66 1.86 -8.63
C GLU A 293 14.19 2.19 -7.21
N THR A 294 13.70 3.41 -7.03
CA THR A 294 13.04 3.80 -5.78
C THR A 294 11.61 3.27 -5.77
N ARG A 295 11.21 2.61 -4.69
CA ARG A 295 9.88 1.99 -4.53
C ARG A 295 9.24 2.47 -3.23
N LEU A 296 7.94 2.74 -3.29
CA LEU A 296 7.12 2.93 -2.09
C LEU A 296 6.53 1.57 -1.70
N LEU A 297 6.97 1.06 -0.57
CA LEU A 297 6.47 -0.19 -0.01
C LEU A 297 5.27 0.07 0.88
N PHE A 298 4.35 -0.90 0.92
CA PHE A 298 3.22 -0.91 1.85
C PHE A 298 2.89 -2.33 2.27
N GLY A 299 2.48 -2.48 3.53
CA GLY A 299 2.18 -3.77 4.13
C GLY A 299 0.69 -4.08 4.19
N PHE A 300 0.38 -5.38 4.21
CA PHE A 300 -0.91 -5.91 4.61
C PHE A 300 -0.73 -6.96 5.69
N SER A 301 -1.60 -6.91 6.68
CA SER A 301 -1.85 -7.98 7.62
C SER A 301 -2.88 -8.93 7.04
N ASN A 302 -2.64 -10.23 7.16
CA ASN A 302 -3.60 -11.25 6.77
C ASN A 302 -3.73 -12.31 7.87
N THR A 303 -4.78 -13.12 7.85
CA THR A 303 -4.96 -14.22 8.79
C THR A 303 -4.12 -15.42 8.36
N VAL A 304 -3.32 -15.97 9.28
CA VAL A 304 -2.59 -17.22 9.03
C VAL A 304 -3.59 -18.36 8.91
N PRO A 305 -3.65 -19.09 7.80
CA PRO A 305 -4.62 -20.16 7.59
C PRO A 305 -4.58 -21.22 8.71
N GLY A 306 -5.75 -21.61 9.20
CA GLY A 306 -5.89 -22.62 10.25
C GLY A 306 -5.57 -22.13 11.67
N THR A 307 -5.33 -20.84 11.88
CA THR A 307 -5.10 -20.26 13.22
C THR A 307 -6.23 -19.32 13.62
N THR A 308 -6.38 -19.14 14.94
CA THR A 308 -7.28 -18.12 15.50
C THR A 308 -6.44 -16.94 16.00
N GLY A 309 -6.51 -15.81 15.30
CA GLY A 309 -5.87 -14.57 15.73
C GLY A 309 -4.40 -14.36 15.33
N SER A 310 -3.73 -15.36 14.73
CA SER A 310 -2.38 -15.16 14.19
C SER A 310 -2.42 -14.41 12.86
N ARG A 311 -1.48 -13.49 12.70
CA ARG A 311 -1.34 -12.63 11.51
C ARG A 311 0.01 -12.85 10.84
N ASP A 312 -0.03 -12.90 9.52
CA ASP A 312 1.14 -12.82 8.65
C ASP A 312 1.29 -11.41 8.06
N VAL A 313 2.38 -11.16 7.37
CA VAL A 313 2.62 -9.95 6.63
C VAL A 313 2.86 -10.22 5.15
N THR A 314 2.24 -9.42 4.30
CA THR A 314 2.55 -9.33 2.87
C THR A 314 2.99 -7.90 2.57
N VAL A 315 4.15 -7.73 1.93
CA VAL A 315 4.68 -6.42 1.55
C VAL A 315 4.64 -6.29 0.05
N CYS A 316 3.96 -5.26 -0.41
CA CYS A 316 3.86 -4.86 -1.81
C CYS A 316 4.62 -3.55 -2.05
N TRP A 317 4.76 -3.17 -3.30
CA TRP A 317 5.39 -1.90 -3.67
C TRP A 317 4.71 -1.24 -4.87
N TYR A 318 4.76 0.10 -4.89
CA TYR A 318 4.41 0.90 -6.05
C TYR A 318 5.66 1.24 -6.85
N PRO A 319 5.60 1.16 -8.19
CA PRO A 319 6.71 1.56 -9.05
C PRO A 319 6.89 3.08 -9.03
N THR A 320 8.07 3.54 -9.43
CA THR A 320 8.24 4.92 -9.84
C THR A 320 7.39 5.24 -11.07
N LYS A 321 7.00 6.50 -11.23
CA LYS A 321 6.35 6.95 -12.46
C LYS A 321 7.23 6.58 -13.65
N PRO A 322 6.67 6.01 -14.74
CA PRO A 322 7.45 5.73 -15.93
C PRO A 322 8.00 7.02 -16.50
N ALA A 323 9.17 6.94 -17.12
CA ALA A 323 9.70 8.07 -17.89
C ALA A 323 8.67 8.50 -18.96
N VAL A 324 8.53 9.81 -19.15
CA VAL A 324 7.51 10.41 -20.06
C VAL A 324 7.61 9.85 -21.49
N ASP A 325 8.80 9.43 -21.91
CA ASP A 325 9.10 8.98 -23.29
C ASP A 325 9.18 7.46 -23.45
N GLY A 326 8.85 6.66 -22.40
CA GLY A 326 9.03 5.21 -22.41
C GLY A 326 7.71 4.41 -22.42
N VAL A 327 7.79 3.18 -22.94
CA VAL A 327 6.78 2.14 -22.73
C VAL A 327 7.26 1.24 -21.61
N LYS A 328 6.53 1.17 -20.51
CA LYS A 328 6.82 0.27 -19.39
C LYS A 328 5.73 -0.80 -19.28
N VAL A 329 6.12 -2.06 -19.30
CA VAL A 329 5.20 -3.17 -19.01
C VAL A 329 5.06 -3.26 -17.48
N LEU A 330 3.84 -3.02 -16.98
CA LEU A 330 3.54 -2.98 -15.54
C LEU A 330 3.09 -4.34 -15.00
N SER A 331 2.49 -5.19 -15.86
CA SER A 331 2.19 -6.59 -15.53
C SER A 331 2.48 -7.51 -16.70
N PRO A 332 2.81 -8.79 -16.46
CA PRO A 332 2.81 -9.79 -17.52
C PRO A 332 1.40 -9.98 -18.09
N TRP A 333 1.30 -10.71 -19.21
CA TRP A 333 0.00 -11.16 -19.70
C TRP A 333 -0.60 -12.21 -18.78
N GLU A 334 -1.84 -11.99 -18.34
CA GLU A 334 -2.60 -12.84 -17.46
C GLU A 334 -3.87 -13.32 -18.10
N ASP A 335 -4.24 -14.57 -17.83
CA ASP A 335 -5.44 -15.18 -18.37
C ASP A 335 -6.70 -14.50 -17.81
N LEU A 336 -7.69 -14.26 -18.67
CA LEU A 336 -9.03 -13.86 -18.27
C LEU A 336 -9.81 -15.05 -17.75
N THR A 337 -10.63 -14.86 -16.72
CA THR A 337 -11.61 -15.86 -16.31
C THR A 337 -12.85 -15.74 -17.20
N LEU A 338 -13.12 -16.71 -18.05
CA LEU A 338 -14.20 -16.68 -18.99
C LEU A 338 -15.56 -16.95 -18.32
N ALA A 339 -16.61 -16.31 -18.82
CA ALA A 339 -17.97 -16.54 -18.36
C ALA A 339 -18.52 -17.89 -18.84
N ALA A 340 -19.58 -18.39 -18.22
CA ALA A 340 -20.26 -19.60 -18.68
C ALA A 340 -20.73 -19.44 -20.13
N GLY A 341 -20.53 -20.46 -20.97
CA GLY A 341 -20.86 -20.43 -22.38
C GLY A 341 -19.88 -19.67 -23.28
N VAL A 342 -18.80 -19.12 -22.73
CA VAL A 342 -17.72 -18.48 -23.49
C VAL A 342 -16.45 -19.33 -23.38
N THR A 343 -15.79 -19.57 -24.51
CA THR A 343 -14.56 -20.35 -24.58
C THR A 343 -13.43 -19.54 -25.26
N ALA A 344 -12.21 -19.94 -25.04
CA ALA A 344 -11.08 -19.36 -25.78
C ALA A 344 -11.14 -19.80 -27.24
N GLY A 345 -10.91 -18.84 -28.13
CA GLY A 345 -10.68 -19.13 -29.55
C GLY A 345 -9.24 -19.61 -29.82
N ALA A 346 -8.73 -19.28 -30.99
CA ALA A 346 -7.38 -19.70 -31.40
C ALA A 346 -6.27 -19.14 -30.50
N GLU A 347 -6.43 -17.89 -30.04
CA GLU A 347 -5.54 -17.22 -29.11
C GLU A 347 -6.23 -17.10 -27.74
N ARG A 348 -5.50 -17.46 -26.68
CA ARG A 348 -6.02 -17.42 -25.32
C ARG A 348 -6.27 -15.98 -24.86
N PRO A 349 -7.47 -15.65 -24.35
CA PRO A 349 -7.78 -14.31 -23.87
C PRO A 349 -6.96 -13.91 -22.64
N ARG A 350 -6.25 -12.81 -22.74
CA ARG A 350 -5.34 -12.31 -21.70
C ARG A 350 -5.41 -10.79 -21.57
N GLY A 351 -5.05 -10.29 -20.41
CA GLY A 351 -4.91 -8.88 -20.11
C GLY A 351 -3.55 -8.55 -19.53
N ARG A 352 -3.12 -7.30 -19.69
CA ARG A 352 -1.96 -6.72 -19.00
C ARG A 352 -2.12 -5.22 -18.82
N LEU A 353 -1.27 -4.64 -17.97
CA LEU A 353 -1.11 -3.19 -17.89
C LEU A 353 0.23 -2.75 -18.47
N VAL A 354 0.18 -1.63 -19.18
CA VAL A 354 1.36 -0.94 -19.67
C VAL A 354 1.26 0.55 -19.36
N ALA A 355 2.37 1.19 -19.07
CA ALA A 355 2.46 2.65 -19.03
C ALA A 355 3.08 3.15 -20.33
N LEU A 356 2.48 4.18 -20.91
CA LEU A 356 2.96 4.87 -22.09
C LEU A 356 2.81 6.38 -21.87
N ALA A 357 3.91 7.09 -21.94
CA ALA A 357 3.95 8.55 -21.75
C ALA A 357 3.19 9.03 -20.49
N GLY A 358 3.40 8.35 -19.36
CA GLY A 358 2.78 8.69 -18.08
C GLY A 358 1.32 8.22 -17.91
N THR A 359 0.72 7.60 -18.94
CA THR A 359 -0.64 7.06 -18.86
C THR A 359 -0.61 5.54 -18.79
N THR A 360 -1.34 4.97 -17.83
CA THR A 360 -1.52 3.51 -17.73
C THR A 360 -2.67 3.06 -18.63
N TYR A 361 -2.43 2.00 -19.41
CA TYR A 361 -3.39 1.38 -20.30
C TYR A 361 -3.64 -0.07 -19.92
N LEU A 362 -4.92 -0.46 -19.90
CA LEU A 362 -5.32 -1.85 -19.95
C LEU A 362 -5.24 -2.32 -21.40
N GLN A 363 -4.43 -3.33 -21.66
CA GLN A 363 -4.36 -4.02 -22.95
C GLN A 363 -4.98 -5.41 -22.80
N LEU A 364 -5.81 -5.77 -23.78
CA LEU A 364 -6.34 -7.13 -23.90
C LEU A 364 -5.85 -7.73 -25.23
N ARG A 365 -5.80 -9.06 -25.28
CA ARG A 365 -5.52 -9.82 -26.50
C ARG A 365 -6.22 -11.17 -26.48
N GLY A 366 -6.25 -11.83 -27.63
CA GLY A 366 -6.81 -13.16 -27.83
C GLY A 366 -8.25 -13.12 -28.30
N THR A 367 -8.77 -14.27 -28.67
CA THR A 367 -10.10 -14.42 -29.26
C THR A 367 -11.03 -15.22 -28.35
N LEU A 368 -12.32 -14.88 -28.40
CA LEU A 368 -13.39 -15.56 -27.68
C LEU A 368 -14.30 -16.24 -28.71
N THR A 369 -14.75 -17.44 -28.38
CA THR A 369 -15.88 -18.12 -29.07
C THR A 369 -17.06 -18.17 -28.10
N CYS A 370 -18.23 -17.78 -28.59
CA CYS A 370 -19.45 -17.62 -27.80
C CYS A 370 -20.69 -17.84 -28.68
N ASP A 371 -21.88 -17.70 -28.11
CA ASP A 371 -23.15 -17.63 -28.82
C ASP A 371 -24.07 -16.66 -28.06
N LEU A 372 -23.84 -15.36 -28.27
CA LEU A 372 -24.54 -14.32 -27.53
C LEU A 372 -25.66 -13.74 -28.36
N THR A 373 -26.89 -13.92 -27.90
CA THR A 373 -28.13 -13.37 -28.49
C THR A 373 -28.62 -12.11 -27.78
N GLU A 374 -27.97 -11.73 -26.68
CA GLU A 374 -28.21 -10.52 -25.90
C GLU A 374 -26.91 -10.00 -25.29
N ASP A 375 -26.90 -8.78 -24.80
CA ASP A 375 -25.76 -8.17 -24.12
C ASP A 375 -25.36 -9.03 -22.90
N SER A 376 -24.12 -9.49 -22.85
CA SER A 376 -23.70 -10.51 -21.91
C SER A 376 -22.30 -10.28 -21.35
N ARG A 377 -22.09 -10.75 -20.13
CA ARG A 377 -20.74 -10.85 -19.58
C ARG A 377 -19.96 -11.95 -20.30
N ILE A 378 -18.77 -11.60 -20.78
CA ILE A 378 -17.90 -12.51 -21.55
C ILE A 378 -16.70 -13.01 -20.74
N ALA A 379 -16.20 -12.21 -19.78
CA ALA A 379 -15.06 -12.59 -18.95
C ALA A 379 -14.99 -11.74 -17.67
N THR A 380 -14.03 -12.06 -16.82
CA THR A 380 -13.63 -11.24 -15.68
C THR A 380 -12.12 -11.04 -15.71
N LEU A 381 -11.68 -9.81 -15.50
CA LEU A 381 -10.28 -9.44 -15.36
C LEU A 381 -9.71 -9.93 -14.02
N PRO A 382 -8.46 -10.37 -13.96
CA PRO A 382 -7.72 -10.48 -12.71
C PRO A 382 -7.84 -9.22 -11.88
N HIS A 383 -7.89 -9.34 -10.56
CA HIS A 383 -8.17 -8.23 -9.65
C HIS A 383 -7.30 -6.99 -9.91
N ARG A 384 -6.00 -7.19 -10.10
CA ARG A 384 -5.04 -6.11 -10.35
C ARG A 384 -5.19 -5.38 -11.70
N LEU A 385 -5.94 -5.97 -12.63
CA LEU A 385 -6.23 -5.37 -13.94
C LEU A 385 -7.56 -4.62 -13.96
N ARG A 386 -8.34 -4.63 -12.87
CA ARG A 386 -9.64 -3.97 -12.78
C ARG A 386 -9.50 -2.47 -12.90
N PRO A 387 -10.21 -1.82 -13.83
CA PRO A 387 -10.11 -0.38 -14.01
C PRO A 387 -10.82 0.36 -12.86
N THR A 388 -10.35 1.57 -12.56
CA THR A 388 -10.97 2.43 -11.53
C THR A 388 -12.23 3.14 -12.03
N ARG A 389 -12.48 3.12 -13.34
CA ARG A 389 -13.69 3.61 -14.00
C ARG A 389 -14.04 2.70 -15.15
N GLN A 390 -15.28 2.73 -15.57
CA GLN A 390 -15.74 1.98 -16.74
C GLN A 390 -14.95 2.38 -17.99
N THR A 391 -14.41 1.40 -18.70
CA THR A 391 -13.70 1.56 -19.96
C THR A 391 -14.49 0.94 -21.10
N ARG A 392 -14.33 1.46 -22.32
CA ARG A 392 -15.09 1.03 -23.49
C ARG A 392 -14.20 1.00 -24.71
N GLN A 393 -14.36 -0.05 -25.53
CA GLN A 393 -13.68 -0.21 -26.80
C GLN A 393 -14.57 -0.96 -27.79
N ASN A 394 -14.58 -0.52 -29.05
CA ASN A 394 -15.14 -1.31 -30.13
C ASN A 394 -14.13 -2.35 -30.57
N VAL A 395 -14.59 -3.59 -30.74
CA VAL A 395 -13.75 -4.73 -31.10
C VAL A 395 -14.37 -5.51 -32.26
N PRO A 396 -13.56 -6.20 -33.09
CA PRO A 396 -14.08 -7.06 -34.16
C PRO A 396 -14.94 -8.22 -33.63
N ARG A 397 -15.96 -8.56 -34.41
CA ARG A 397 -16.82 -9.74 -34.18
C ARG A 397 -17.19 -10.38 -35.54
N ASN A 398 -17.88 -11.54 -35.52
CA ASN A 398 -18.45 -12.13 -36.71
C ASN A 398 -19.32 -11.13 -37.51
N ASN A 399 -19.25 -11.22 -38.81
CA ASN A 399 -19.95 -10.34 -39.73
C ASN A 399 -21.00 -11.11 -40.54
N ASP A 400 -22.08 -11.55 -39.90
CA ASP A 400 -23.14 -12.32 -40.57
C ASP A 400 -24.24 -11.44 -41.18
N THR A 401 -24.40 -10.21 -40.64
CA THR A 401 -25.47 -9.28 -41.05
C THR A 401 -24.97 -7.86 -41.30
N GLY A 402 -23.70 -7.70 -41.71
CA GLY A 402 -23.07 -6.40 -41.95
C GLY A 402 -22.59 -5.65 -40.70
N ARG A 403 -22.72 -6.24 -39.52
CA ARG A 403 -22.20 -5.69 -38.27
C ARG A 403 -20.91 -6.43 -37.90
N CYS A 404 -19.77 -5.78 -38.15
CA CYS A 404 -18.45 -6.38 -37.93
C CYS A 404 -17.76 -5.96 -36.61
N VAL A 405 -18.44 -5.17 -35.78
CA VAL A 405 -17.93 -4.70 -34.49
C VAL A 405 -18.97 -4.85 -33.38
N CYS A 406 -18.52 -5.09 -32.19
CA CYS A 406 -19.30 -4.96 -30.95
C CYS A 406 -18.54 -4.08 -29.95
N ARG A 407 -19.23 -3.58 -28.94
CA ARG A 407 -18.60 -2.82 -27.88
C ARG A 407 -18.26 -3.74 -26.71
N VAL A 408 -17.01 -3.74 -26.28
CA VAL A 408 -16.58 -4.39 -25.04
C VAL A 408 -16.37 -3.32 -23.99
N GLU A 409 -16.93 -3.54 -22.80
CA GLU A 409 -16.77 -2.67 -21.64
C GLU A 409 -16.16 -3.45 -20.47
N ALA A 410 -15.18 -2.86 -19.78
CA ALA A 410 -14.72 -3.32 -18.49
C ALA A 410 -15.26 -2.39 -17.41
N ASN A 411 -15.99 -2.94 -16.45
CA ASN A 411 -16.47 -2.18 -15.31
C ASN A 411 -15.46 -2.21 -14.14
N ILE A 412 -15.71 -1.44 -13.11
CA ILE A 412 -14.84 -1.34 -11.92
C ILE A 412 -14.73 -2.66 -11.12
N ARG A 413 -15.64 -3.61 -11.33
CA ARG A 413 -15.58 -4.97 -10.77
C ARG A 413 -14.66 -5.89 -11.57
N GLY A 414 -14.16 -5.41 -12.72
CA GLY A 414 -13.36 -6.18 -13.65
C GLY A 414 -14.19 -7.08 -14.56
N GLU A 415 -15.51 -6.95 -14.58
CA GLU A 415 -16.36 -7.70 -15.50
C GLU A 415 -16.24 -7.11 -16.90
N LEU A 416 -15.96 -7.97 -17.88
CA LEU A 416 -15.98 -7.65 -19.28
C LEU A 416 -17.35 -8.01 -19.88
N TRP A 417 -18.02 -7.04 -20.44
CA TRP A 417 -19.33 -7.20 -21.09
C TRP A 417 -19.23 -6.90 -22.58
N ALA A 418 -19.88 -7.72 -23.40
CA ALA A 418 -20.09 -7.47 -24.82
C ALA A 418 -21.50 -6.92 -25.04
N TYR A 419 -21.57 -5.85 -25.83
CA TYR A 419 -22.80 -5.16 -26.19
C TYR A 419 -23.01 -5.16 -27.69
N GLY A 420 -24.27 -5.25 -28.11
CA GLY A 420 -24.69 -5.27 -29.49
C GLY A 420 -24.98 -6.66 -30.04
N ALA A 421 -25.23 -7.62 -29.16
CA ALA A 421 -25.81 -8.90 -29.51
C ALA A 421 -27.35 -8.80 -29.61
N TYR A 422 -27.94 -9.50 -30.57
CA TYR A 422 -29.39 -9.60 -30.77
C TYR A 422 -29.74 -11.01 -31.21
N ALA A 423 -30.98 -11.43 -31.00
CA ALA A 423 -31.44 -12.76 -31.37
C ALA A 423 -31.32 -13.04 -32.90
N ASP A 424 -31.46 -12.00 -33.70
CA ASP A 424 -31.28 -12.04 -35.17
C ASP A 424 -29.88 -11.74 -35.65
N ASN A 425 -28.95 -11.49 -34.72
CA ASN A 425 -27.57 -11.13 -35.02
C ASN A 425 -26.65 -11.53 -33.83
N ALA A 426 -26.60 -12.84 -33.56
CA ALA A 426 -25.77 -13.36 -32.48
C ALA A 426 -24.30 -13.09 -32.66
N ILE A 427 -23.59 -12.84 -31.54
CA ILE A 427 -22.14 -12.73 -31.55
C ILE A 427 -21.55 -14.11 -31.30
N THR A 428 -20.88 -14.66 -32.31
CA THR A 428 -20.29 -16.02 -32.25
C THR A 428 -18.80 -16.03 -31.97
N TRP A 429 -18.10 -14.92 -32.21
CA TRP A 429 -16.72 -14.71 -31.79
C TRP A 429 -16.42 -13.23 -31.58
N ILE A 430 -15.43 -12.95 -30.77
CA ILE A 430 -14.92 -11.60 -30.46
C ILE A 430 -13.40 -11.63 -30.51
N ASP A 431 -12.78 -10.62 -31.12
CA ASP A 431 -11.34 -10.42 -31.13
C ASP A 431 -10.99 -9.28 -30.16
N LEU A 432 -10.17 -9.58 -29.16
CA LEU A 432 -9.70 -8.63 -28.15
C LEU A 432 -8.34 -8.02 -28.52
N ASP A 433 -7.70 -8.49 -29.62
CA ASP A 433 -6.45 -7.92 -30.08
C ASP A 433 -6.65 -6.44 -30.44
N GLY A 434 -5.77 -5.60 -30.02
CA GLY A 434 -5.89 -4.16 -30.25
C GLY A 434 -6.71 -3.40 -29.19
N VAL A 435 -7.30 -4.05 -28.21
CA VAL A 435 -7.87 -3.34 -27.05
C VAL A 435 -6.74 -2.70 -26.27
N SER A 436 -6.75 -1.37 -26.21
CA SER A 436 -5.83 -0.57 -25.42
C SER A 436 -6.56 0.67 -24.92
N VAL A 437 -7.02 0.63 -23.67
CA VAL A 437 -7.85 1.68 -23.08
C VAL A 437 -7.17 2.26 -21.85
N ALA A 438 -7.33 3.57 -21.64
CA ALA A 438 -6.84 4.20 -20.40
C ALA A 438 -7.48 3.50 -19.20
N TRP A 439 -6.61 2.99 -18.33
CA TRP A 439 -6.99 2.15 -17.18
C TRP A 439 -7.61 2.96 -16.03
N ARG A 440 -7.39 4.26 -15.99
CA ARG A 440 -7.92 5.18 -14.97
C ARG A 440 -9.30 5.73 -15.32
#